data_3e67e9a5b98a846a30205e5e7d305e42
#
_entry.id   3e67e9a5b98a846a30205e5e7d305e42
#
_cell.length_a   1.000
_cell.length_b   1.000
_cell.length_c   1.000
_cell.angle_alpha   90.00
_cell.angle_beta   90.00
_cell.angle_gamma   90.00
#
_symmetry.space_group_name_H-M   'P 1'
#
loop_
_entity.id
_entity.type
_entity.pdbx_description
1 polymer ?
#
loop_
_entity_poly.entity_id
_entity_poly.type
_entity_poly.pdbx_seq_one_letter_code
_entity_poly.pdbx_strand_id
1 'polypeptide(L)'
;MRAEIAETPVPLSFAAADKGILPDRMIAALAQAGGILSEVAFVPGQVQPASLDLRLGSVAFRVRASFLPGPRTTVAERIDELKLHEVDLTDGAVLETGCVYIVPLLESLALPGDIAAAANPKSSTGRLDVFTRVIADKTRGFDSIRAGYHGPLYAEISPKTFPILVREGSRLSQIRFRRGHAILDADALSALHAIERLVDADDADFDGGISVGVDLAGPDPLPLSDGEGWGGGLIGYRAKRHTGVVDVERRGGYDVRDFWEPMFARADGTLILDPDEFYILASKEAVQVPPGYAAEMVPFDPLMGEFRVHYAGFFDPGFGYAGAGGRGSRAVLEVRSREVPFIIEHGQIVGRLVYERMIARPDTLYGTGIGSNYQAQGLKLSKHFKV
;
A
#
# COMPACT_ATOMS: atom_id res chain seq x y z
N MET A 1 24.40 -26.69 31.37
CA MET A 1 24.93 -26.02 30.19
C MET A 1 24.71 -26.96 29.01
N ARG A 2 23.55 -26.88 28.36
CA ARG A 2 23.26 -27.59 27.12
C ARG A 2 23.44 -26.59 25.98
N ALA A 3 24.39 -26.88 25.10
CA ALA A 3 24.63 -26.13 23.90
C ALA A 3 23.34 -26.25 23.01
N GLU A 4 22.67 -25.15 22.75
CA GLU A 4 21.71 -25.04 21.66
C GLU A 4 22.47 -25.28 20.35
N ILE A 5 22.13 -26.36 19.70
CA ILE A 5 22.57 -26.66 18.34
C ILE A 5 21.86 -25.63 17.46
N ALA A 6 22.60 -24.63 16.97
CA ALA A 6 22.10 -23.72 15.94
C ALA A 6 21.71 -24.59 14.73
N GLU A 7 20.41 -24.67 14.47
CA GLU A 7 19.90 -25.32 13.24
C GLU A 7 20.56 -24.62 12.04
N THR A 8 21.24 -25.42 11.24
CA THR A 8 21.85 -24.94 9.98
C THR A 8 20.72 -24.40 9.08
N PRO A 9 20.82 -23.17 8.55
CA PRO A 9 19.78 -22.59 7.72
C PRO A 9 19.50 -23.53 6.55
N VAL A 10 18.24 -23.95 6.39
CA VAL A 10 17.81 -24.72 5.23
C VAL A 10 17.94 -23.80 3.99
N PRO A 11 18.77 -24.20 3.00
CA PRO A 11 18.91 -23.37 1.81
C PRO A 11 17.56 -23.22 1.10
N LEU A 12 17.19 -22.01 0.75
CA LEU A 12 16.05 -21.75 -0.13
C LEU A 12 16.28 -22.46 -1.46
N SER A 13 15.58 -23.56 -1.66
CA SER A 13 15.65 -24.36 -2.89
C SER A 13 14.39 -24.06 -3.72
N PHE A 14 14.58 -23.47 -4.89
CA PHE A 14 13.51 -23.27 -5.87
C PHE A 14 13.72 -24.23 -7.05
N ALA A 15 12.64 -24.81 -7.56
CA ALA A 15 12.71 -25.42 -8.89
C ALA A 15 12.97 -24.34 -9.93
N ALA A 16 13.65 -24.68 -11.04
CA ALA A 16 13.99 -23.71 -12.08
C ALA A 16 12.75 -23.04 -12.71
N ALA A 17 11.60 -23.71 -12.67
CA ALA A 17 10.32 -23.22 -13.20
C ALA A 17 9.56 -22.31 -12.24
N ASP A 18 9.91 -22.27 -10.94
CA ASP A 18 9.16 -21.49 -9.94
C ASP A 18 9.36 -19.99 -10.15
N LYS A 19 8.33 -19.33 -10.65
CA LYS A 19 8.28 -17.87 -10.82
C LYS A 19 7.04 -17.31 -10.13
N GLY A 20 7.18 -16.17 -9.49
CA GLY A 20 6.07 -15.52 -8.83
C GLY A 20 6.47 -14.75 -7.57
N ILE A 21 5.46 -14.34 -6.83
CA ILE A 21 5.58 -13.67 -5.54
C ILE A 21 5.85 -14.72 -4.45
N LEU A 22 6.77 -14.41 -3.54
CA LEU A 22 7.10 -15.26 -2.41
C LEU A 22 5.98 -15.18 -1.36
N PRO A 23 5.42 -16.33 -0.91
CA PRO A 23 4.48 -16.37 0.22
C PRO A 23 5.19 -16.20 1.56
N ASP A 24 4.41 -15.99 2.61
CA ASP A 24 4.83 -15.75 4.00
C ASP A 24 5.93 -16.70 4.50
N ARG A 25 5.75 -18.03 4.35
CA ARG A 25 6.77 -19.01 4.79
C ARG A 25 8.09 -18.87 4.03
N MET A 26 8.05 -18.49 2.75
CA MET A 26 9.26 -18.31 1.94
C MET A 26 9.96 -16.98 2.28
N ILE A 27 9.20 -15.94 2.66
CA ILE A 27 9.76 -14.69 3.21
C ILE A 27 10.47 -14.98 4.53
N ALA A 28 9.85 -15.77 5.43
CA ALA A 28 10.48 -16.18 6.68
C ALA A 28 11.76 -17.02 6.42
N ALA A 29 11.72 -17.96 5.49
CA ALA A 29 12.89 -18.75 5.10
C ALA A 29 14.00 -17.89 4.46
N LEU A 30 13.64 -16.87 3.65
CA LEU A 30 14.59 -15.91 3.10
C LEU A 30 15.30 -15.12 4.21
N ALA A 31 14.59 -14.72 5.25
CA ALA A 31 15.18 -14.08 6.42
C ALA A 31 16.10 -15.03 7.19
N GLN A 32 15.69 -16.26 7.45
CA GLN A 32 16.50 -17.28 8.11
C GLN A 32 17.79 -17.59 7.32
N ALA A 33 17.72 -17.56 5.99
CA ALA A 33 18.88 -17.75 5.10
C ALA A 33 19.78 -16.51 4.98
N GLY A 34 19.48 -15.41 5.70
CA GLY A 34 20.24 -14.17 5.65
C GLY A 34 19.99 -13.29 4.42
N GLY A 35 18.92 -13.56 3.64
CA GLY A 35 18.51 -12.71 2.52
C GLY A 35 17.79 -11.43 2.96
N ILE A 36 17.22 -11.43 4.18
CA ILE A 36 16.69 -10.25 4.88
C ILE A 36 17.39 -10.19 6.22
N LEU A 37 18.06 -9.08 6.51
CA LEU A 37 18.85 -8.88 7.70
C LEU A 37 18.18 -7.82 8.58
N SER A 38 18.18 -8.04 9.90
CA SER A 38 17.79 -7.07 10.90
C SER A 38 18.44 -7.40 12.23
N GLU A 39 18.98 -6.40 12.92
CA GLU A 39 19.55 -6.57 14.28
C GLU A 39 18.43 -6.81 15.31
N VAL A 40 17.23 -6.33 15.03
CA VAL A 40 16.06 -6.47 15.90
C VAL A 40 15.17 -7.58 15.34
N ALA A 41 14.84 -8.57 16.16
CA ALA A 41 13.99 -9.69 15.76
C ALA A 41 12.65 -9.21 15.16
N PHE A 42 12.10 -9.97 14.21
CA PHE A 42 10.79 -9.69 13.65
C PHE A 42 9.71 -9.76 14.72
N VAL A 43 8.74 -8.86 14.64
CA VAL A 43 7.60 -8.83 15.56
C VAL A 43 6.42 -9.63 14.99
N PRO A 44 5.51 -10.14 15.82
CA PRO A 44 4.31 -10.82 15.35
C PRO A 44 3.53 -9.95 14.35
N GLY A 45 3.10 -10.58 13.25
CA GLY A 45 2.35 -9.91 12.18
C GLY A 45 3.19 -8.94 11.33
N GLN A 46 4.53 -9.03 11.37
CA GLN A 46 5.39 -8.28 10.45
C GLN A 46 5.48 -8.97 9.08
N VAL A 47 5.57 -10.30 9.05
CA VAL A 47 5.42 -11.09 7.82
C VAL A 47 3.92 -11.19 7.52
N GLN A 48 3.54 -10.80 6.32
CA GLN A 48 2.18 -10.80 5.76
C GLN A 48 2.06 -11.91 4.70
N PRO A 49 0.88 -12.27 4.19
CA PRO A 49 0.72 -13.37 3.24
C PRO A 49 1.63 -13.32 2.00
N ALA A 50 1.95 -12.12 1.52
CA ALA A 50 2.79 -11.92 0.33
C ALA A 50 3.77 -10.74 0.45
N SER A 51 4.02 -10.25 1.67
CA SER A 51 4.89 -9.09 1.92
C SER A 51 5.49 -9.11 3.33
N LEU A 52 6.46 -8.24 3.56
CA LEU A 52 7.05 -7.95 4.85
C LEU A 52 6.83 -6.47 5.17
N ASP A 53 6.32 -6.15 6.35
CA ASP A 53 6.28 -4.78 6.84
C ASP A 53 7.69 -4.29 7.17
N LEU A 54 8.08 -3.11 6.69
CA LEU A 54 9.35 -2.48 6.97
C LEU A 54 9.23 -1.54 8.17
N ARG A 55 10.23 -1.57 9.06
CA ARG A 55 10.27 -0.81 10.31
C ARG A 55 11.22 0.37 10.21
N LEU A 56 10.79 1.53 10.73
CA LEU A 56 11.65 2.70 10.83
C LEU A 56 12.77 2.48 11.86
N GLY A 57 13.95 2.99 11.57
CA GLY A 57 15.05 3.09 12.54
C GLY A 57 14.85 4.26 13.51
N SER A 58 15.85 4.50 14.37
CA SER A 58 15.79 5.46 15.47
C SER A 58 16.02 6.92 15.07
N VAL A 59 16.38 7.22 13.82
CA VAL A 59 16.68 8.60 13.37
C VAL A 59 15.99 8.92 12.05
N ALA A 60 15.41 10.11 11.95
CA ALA A 60 14.91 10.67 10.71
C ALA A 60 15.77 11.89 10.29
N PHE A 61 16.25 11.90 9.07
CA PHE A 61 17.00 13.01 8.49
C PHE A 61 16.04 13.93 7.74
N ARG A 62 15.80 15.14 8.27
CA ARG A 62 15.08 16.17 7.54
C ARG A 62 15.97 16.67 6.41
N VAL A 63 15.55 16.43 5.17
CA VAL A 63 16.30 16.85 3.97
C VAL A 63 15.62 18.02 3.26
N ARG A 64 16.39 18.84 2.54
CA ARG A 64 15.84 20.01 1.83
C ARG A 64 14.98 19.64 0.61
N ALA A 65 15.20 18.47 0.02
CA ALA A 65 14.45 17.99 -1.13
C ALA A 65 14.52 16.46 -1.24
N SER A 66 13.54 15.85 -1.90
CA SER A 66 13.56 14.44 -2.34
C SER A 66 14.71 14.21 -3.32
N PHE A 67 15.27 12.98 -3.32
CA PHE A 67 16.33 12.58 -4.23
C PHE A 67 16.32 11.09 -4.55
N LEU A 68 16.96 10.73 -5.66
CA LEU A 68 17.44 9.38 -5.94
C LEU A 68 18.97 9.39 -5.95
N PRO A 69 19.63 8.39 -5.33
CA PRO A 69 21.10 8.38 -5.24
C PRO A 69 21.76 8.25 -6.61
N GLY A 70 21.07 7.65 -7.60
CA GLY A 70 21.65 7.33 -8.88
C GLY A 70 22.60 6.14 -8.80
N PRO A 71 23.20 5.69 -9.92
CA PRO A 71 23.88 4.39 -10.00
C PRO A 71 25.26 4.33 -9.30
N ARG A 72 25.80 5.46 -8.85
CA ARG A 72 27.16 5.56 -8.31
C ARG A 72 27.25 5.94 -6.85
N THR A 73 26.17 6.52 -6.29
CA THR A 73 26.13 7.11 -4.96
C THR A 73 25.24 6.27 -4.02
N THR A 74 25.53 6.29 -2.74
CA THR A 74 24.68 5.70 -1.71
C THR A 74 23.65 6.72 -1.20
N VAL A 75 22.62 6.25 -0.51
CA VAL A 75 21.64 7.12 0.13
C VAL A 75 22.31 7.90 1.28
N ALA A 76 23.22 7.27 2.02
CA ALA A 76 23.95 7.91 3.11
C ALA A 76 24.76 9.12 2.62
N GLU A 77 25.53 8.97 1.53
CA GLU A 77 26.27 10.11 0.92
C GLU A 77 25.33 11.25 0.52
N ARG A 78 24.14 10.94 0.00
CA ARG A 78 23.14 11.97 -0.35
C ARG A 78 22.50 12.62 0.87
N ILE A 79 22.30 11.87 1.95
CA ILE A 79 21.83 12.42 3.22
C ILE A 79 22.84 13.44 3.73
N ASP A 80 24.14 13.13 3.75
CA ASP A 80 25.18 14.04 4.21
C ASP A 80 25.22 15.36 3.44
N GLU A 81 24.92 15.33 2.14
CA GLU A 81 24.86 16.52 1.30
C GLU A 81 23.56 17.35 1.51
N LEU A 82 22.46 16.72 1.84
CA LEU A 82 21.11 17.31 1.74
C LEU A 82 20.43 17.52 3.09
N LYS A 83 20.94 16.91 4.17
CA LYS A 83 20.30 17.01 5.49
C LYS A 83 20.35 18.44 6.05
N LEU A 84 19.27 18.83 6.68
CA LEU A 84 19.14 20.09 7.43
C LEU A 84 19.36 19.86 8.92
N HIS A 85 18.76 18.81 9.46
CA HIS A 85 18.91 18.36 10.84
C HIS A 85 18.46 16.90 10.99
N GLU A 86 18.70 16.35 12.17
CA GLU A 86 18.29 15.01 12.56
C GLU A 86 17.16 15.10 13.59
N VAL A 87 16.28 14.11 13.56
CA VAL A 87 15.15 13.98 14.48
C VAL A 87 15.25 12.59 15.12
N ASP A 88 15.34 12.55 16.44
CA ASP A 88 15.34 11.29 17.20
C ASP A 88 13.93 10.70 17.24
N LEU A 89 13.80 9.45 16.81
CA LEU A 89 12.54 8.68 16.79
C LEU A 89 12.42 7.69 17.94
N THR A 90 13.40 7.57 18.82
CA THR A 90 13.45 6.56 19.88
C THR A 90 12.18 6.60 20.76
N ASP A 91 11.84 7.78 21.28
CA ASP A 91 10.64 8.00 22.09
C ASP A 91 9.44 8.52 21.26
N GLY A 92 9.66 8.76 19.98
CA GLY A 92 8.68 9.27 19.03
C GLY A 92 8.83 10.75 18.74
N ALA A 93 8.60 11.08 17.46
CA ALA A 93 8.66 12.46 17.00
C ALA A 93 7.57 12.73 15.94
N VAL A 94 7.18 13.98 15.83
CA VAL A 94 6.23 14.44 14.81
C VAL A 94 6.99 14.72 13.53
N LEU A 95 6.53 14.11 12.44
CA LEU A 95 6.92 14.46 11.08
C LEU A 95 5.87 15.43 10.51
N GLU A 96 6.33 16.64 10.23
CA GLU A 96 5.47 17.75 9.79
C GLU A 96 5.05 17.63 8.32
N THR A 97 3.89 18.18 8.01
CA THR A 97 3.38 18.24 6.63
C THR A 97 4.28 19.13 5.74
N GLY A 98 4.39 18.74 4.47
CA GLY A 98 5.19 19.49 3.48
C GLY A 98 6.71 19.33 3.63
N CYS A 99 7.16 18.57 4.63
CA CYS A 99 8.56 18.26 4.87
C CYS A 99 8.94 16.90 4.28
N VAL A 100 10.21 16.73 3.92
CA VAL A 100 10.75 15.45 3.44
C VAL A 100 11.76 14.92 4.45
N TYR A 101 11.56 13.68 4.86
CA TYR A 101 12.42 12.97 5.80
C TYR A 101 12.95 11.70 5.15
N ILE A 102 14.21 11.37 5.37
CA ILE A 102 14.80 10.08 5.02
C ILE A 102 15.09 9.33 6.33
N VAL A 103 14.55 8.13 6.44
CA VAL A 103 14.69 7.30 7.64
C VAL A 103 15.33 5.96 7.25
N PRO A 104 16.49 5.59 7.80
CA PRO A 104 17.01 4.25 7.66
C PRO A 104 16.00 3.24 8.18
N LEU A 105 15.86 2.12 7.49
CA LEU A 105 14.99 1.03 7.94
C LEU A 105 15.78 0.04 8.79
N LEU A 106 15.11 -0.65 9.71
CA LEU A 106 15.72 -1.70 10.53
C LEU A 106 16.09 -2.93 9.67
N GLU A 107 15.42 -3.11 8.55
CA GLU A 107 15.68 -4.18 7.60
C GLU A 107 16.68 -3.72 6.53
N SER A 108 17.63 -4.60 6.23
CA SER A 108 18.51 -4.53 5.08
C SER A 108 18.44 -5.83 4.29
N LEU A 109 18.95 -5.84 3.07
CA LEU A 109 18.81 -6.97 2.16
C LEU A 109 20.16 -7.53 1.73
N ALA A 110 20.20 -8.85 1.54
CA ALA A 110 21.25 -9.59 0.86
C ALA A 110 20.60 -10.63 -0.06
N LEU A 111 19.89 -10.15 -1.08
CA LEU A 111 19.04 -10.97 -1.93
C LEU A 111 19.84 -11.93 -2.82
N PRO A 112 19.35 -13.18 -3.03
CA PRO A 112 19.82 -14.04 -4.11
C PRO A 112 19.74 -13.36 -5.48
N GLY A 113 20.59 -13.78 -6.42
CA GLY A 113 20.70 -13.16 -7.73
C GLY A 113 19.45 -13.24 -8.61
N ASP A 114 18.47 -14.07 -8.26
CA ASP A 114 17.21 -14.27 -8.97
C ASP A 114 15.96 -13.75 -8.21
N ILE A 115 16.15 -13.16 -7.03
CA ILE A 115 15.09 -12.53 -6.25
C ILE A 115 15.21 -11.01 -6.31
N ALA A 116 14.17 -10.38 -6.82
CA ALA A 116 13.95 -8.93 -6.80
C ALA A 116 12.86 -8.58 -5.79
N ALA A 117 12.70 -7.28 -5.48
CA ALA A 117 11.61 -6.84 -4.63
C ALA A 117 11.00 -5.52 -5.11
N ALA A 118 9.75 -5.31 -4.70
CA ALA A 118 9.05 -4.04 -4.85
C ALA A 118 8.47 -3.62 -3.51
N ALA A 119 8.50 -2.33 -3.21
CA ALA A 119 7.91 -1.77 -2.01
C ALA A 119 6.66 -0.97 -2.32
N ASN A 120 5.82 -0.79 -1.31
CA ASN A 120 4.64 0.07 -1.39
C ASN A 120 4.30 0.61 0.01
N PRO A 121 3.64 1.77 0.11
CA PRO A 121 3.04 2.19 1.37
C PRO A 121 2.04 1.14 1.87
N LYS A 122 1.89 1.05 3.18
CA LYS A 122 0.74 0.32 3.76
C LYS A 122 -0.54 1.10 3.49
N SER A 123 -1.66 0.40 3.25
CA SER A 123 -2.96 1.06 3.04
C SER A 123 -3.34 2.03 4.18
N SER A 124 -2.94 1.73 5.43
CA SER A 124 -3.18 2.64 6.54
C SER A 124 -2.37 3.93 6.44
N THR A 125 -1.22 3.89 5.81
CA THR A 125 -0.33 5.03 5.55
C THR A 125 -0.86 5.88 4.40
N GLY A 126 -1.23 5.25 3.29
CA GLY A 126 -1.83 5.93 2.14
C GLY A 126 -3.11 6.69 2.51
N ARG A 127 -4.00 6.05 3.32
CA ARG A 127 -5.24 6.69 3.81
C ARG A 127 -5.04 7.82 4.83
N LEU A 128 -3.82 8.12 5.22
CA LEU A 128 -3.44 9.31 5.97
C LEU A 128 -2.79 10.39 5.10
N ASP A 129 -2.69 10.15 3.78
CA ASP A 129 -1.96 11.01 2.86
C ASP A 129 -0.49 11.20 3.27
N VAL A 130 0.12 10.13 3.72
CA VAL A 130 1.55 10.10 4.01
C VAL A 130 2.29 9.53 2.82
N PHE A 131 2.91 10.41 2.05
CA PHE A 131 3.73 10.01 0.92
C PHE A 131 4.99 9.32 1.44
N THR A 132 5.09 8.02 1.18
CA THR A 132 6.26 7.24 1.58
C THR A 132 6.73 6.34 0.44
N ARG A 133 8.06 6.26 0.26
CA ARG A 133 8.72 5.46 -0.77
C ARG A 133 9.97 4.83 -0.20
N VAL A 134 10.33 3.65 -0.69
CA VAL A 134 11.57 2.98 -0.29
C VAL A 134 12.68 3.29 -1.29
N ILE A 135 13.86 3.61 -0.75
CA ILE A 135 15.07 3.90 -1.53
C ILE A 135 16.13 2.85 -1.16
N ALA A 136 16.76 2.28 -2.17
CA ALA A 136 17.94 1.43 -2.05
C ALA A 136 19.18 2.18 -2.56
N ASP A 137 20.37 1.77 -2.15
CA ASP A 137 21.60 2.34 -2.67
C ASP A 137 21.76 2.09 -4.17
N LYS A 138 22.38 3.04 -4.85
CA LYS A 138 22.74 2.95 -6.28
C LYS A 138 21.55 2.67 -7.20
N THR A 139 20.35 3.13 -6.80
CA THR A 139 19.12 2.98 -7.58
C THR A 139 18.82 4.22 -8.43
N ARG A 140 18.00 4.02 -9.46
CA ARG A 140 17.42 5.07 -10.31
C ARG A 140 15.90 5.19 -10.17
N GLY A 141 15.31 4.43 -9.26
CA GLY A 141 13.86 4.41 -9.05
C GLY A 141 13.54 4.21 -7.57
N PHE A 142 12.40 4.71 -7.17
CA PHE A 142 11.81 4.42 -5.87
C PHE A 142 11.09 3.07 -5.92
N ASP A 143 10.94 2.44 -4.77
CA ASP A 143 10.13 1.24 -4.54
C ASP A 143 10.53 0.01 -5.38
N SER A 144 11.64 0.08 -6.09
CA SER A 144 12.13 -0.99 -6.95
C SER A 144 13.52 -1.44 -6.50
N ILE A 145 13.61 -2.68 -6.07
CA ILE A 145 14.85 -3.32 -5.61
C ILE A 145 15.22 -4.41 -6.63
N ARG A 146 16.38 -4.24 -7.27
CA ARG A 146 16.89 -5.18 -8.28
C ARG A 146 17.20 -6.55 -7.66
N ALA A 147 17.15 -7.59 -8.47
CA ALA A 147 17.61 -8.91 -8.09
C ALA A 147 19.10 -8.88 -7.67
N GLY A 148 19.44 -9.64 -6.64
CA GLY A 148 20.77 -9.67 -6.08
C GLY A 148 21.22 -8.38 -5.40
N TYR A 149 20.29 -7.56 -4.90
CA TYR A 149 20.63 -6.36 -4.14
C TYR A 149 21.16 -6.73 -2.76
N HIS A 150 22.29 -6.10 -2.39
CA HIS A 150 22.89 -6.17 -1.05
C HIS A 150 23.07 -4.75 -0.54
N GLY A 151 22.50 -4.45 0.62
CA GLY A 151 22.62 -3.14 1.24
C GLY A 151 21.43 -2.72 2.10
N PRO A 152 21.53 -1.53 2.73
CA PRO A 152 20.48 -0.95 3.55
C PRO A 152 19.28 -0.51 2.71
N LEU A 153 18.16 -0.34 3.39
CA LEU A 153 16.94 0.28 2.86
C LEU A 153 16.64 1.56 3.65
N TYR A 154 16.04 2.51 2.98
CA TYR A 154 15.60 3.79 3.55
C TYR A 154 14.17 4.06 3.16
N ALA A 155 13.40 4.69 4.04
CA ALA A 155 12.11 5.25 3.73
C ALA A 155 12.22 6.77 3.51
N GLU A 156 11.80 7.26 2.37
CA GLU A 156 11.45 8.67 2.22
C GLU A 156 10.02 8.86 2.72
N ILE A 157 9.80 9.82 3.62
CA ILE A 157 8.50 10.09 4.22
C ILE A 157 8.19 11.58 4.09
N SER A 158 7.02 11.89 3.55
CA SER A 158 6.53 13.27 3.43
C SER A 158 5.03 13.32 3.70
N PRO A 159 4.60 13.60 4.92
CA PRO A 159 3.19 13.82 5.23
C PRO A 159 2.65 14.97 4.38
N LYS A 160 1.47 14.81 3.79
CA LYS A 160 0.87 15.82 2.91
C LYS A 160 -0.29 16.55 3.58
N THR A 161 -1.21 15.82 4.18
CA THR A 161 -2.41 16.40 4.81
C THR A 161 -2.31 16.42 6.32
N PHE A 162 -1.94 15.31 6.96
CA PHE A 162 -1.88 15.20 8.41
C PHE A 162 -0.44 15.07 8.89
N PRO A 163 0.02 15.88 9.87
CA PRO A 163 1.27 15.59 10.56
C PRO A 163 1.13 14.26 11.31
N ILE A 164 2.19 13.46 11.33
CA ILE A 164 2.16 12.13 11.96
C ILE A 164 3.19 12.01 13.07
N LEU A 165 2.84 11.31 14.13
CA LEU A 165 3.76 10.89 15.18
C LEU A 165 4.22 9.47 14.86
N VAL A 166 5.53 9.28 14.69
CA VAL A 166 6.19 7.99 14.42
C VAL A 166 7.25 7.71 15.47
N ARG A 167 7.65 6.43 15.61
CA ARG A 167 8.71 5.96 16.52
C ARG A 167 9.61 4.99 15.80
N GLU A 168 10.75 4.67 16.42
CA GLU A 168 11.51 3.49 16.03
C GLU A 168 10.60 2.26 15.99
N GLY A 169 10.72 1.46 14.94
CA GLY A 169 9.86 0.29 14.72
C GLY A 169 8.49 0.58 14.10
N SER A 170 8.06 1.84 13.93
CA SER A 170 6.82 2.17 13.21
C SER A 170 6.86 1.66 11.77
N ARG A 171 5.71 1.16 11.27
CA ARG A 171 5.58 0.45 9.99
C ARG A 171 4.72 1.23 9.03
N LEU A 172 5.33 1.97 8.11
CA LEU A 172 4.66 2.79 7.11
C LEU A 172 4.66 2.16 5.71
N SER A 173 5.67 1.33 5.42
CA SER A 173 5.89 0.68 4.12
C SER A 173 5.93 -0.84 4.27
N GLN A 174 5.75 -1.53 3.16
CA GLN A 174 5.86 -2.97 3.04
C GLN A 174 6.64 -3.33 1.79
N ILE A 175 7.30 -4.50 1.79
CA ILE A 175 8.09 -4.99 0.68
C ILE A 175 7.62 -6.38 0.25
N ARG A 176 7.49 -6.61 -1.05
CA ARG A 176 7.09 -7.85 -1.69
C ARG A 176 8.25 -8.40 -2.50
N PHE A 177 8.58 -9.67 -2.29
CA PHE A 177 9.68 -10.34 -2.99
C PHE A 177 9.14 -11.14 -4.16
N ARG A 178 9.86 -11.11 -5.29
CA ARG A 178 9.48 -11.84 -6.49
C ARG A 178 10.67 -12.55 -7.12
N ARG A 179 10.41 -13.71 -7.69
CA ARG A 179 11.36 -14.46 -8.53
C ARG A 179 10.85 -14.51 -9.97
N GLY A 180 11.64 -13.95 -10.89
CA GLY A 180 11.23 -13.86 -12.29
C GLY A 180 10.04 -12.97 -12.54
N HIS A 181 9.33 -13.21 -13.65
CA HIS A 181 8.14 -12.45 -14.07
C HIS A 181 6.93 -13.37 -14.10
N ALA A 182 5.86 -13.00 -13.43
CA ALA A 182 4.67 -13.83 -13.26
C ALA A 182 3.37 -13.04 -13.33
N ILE A 183 3.40 -11.84 -13.92
CA ILE A 183 2.21 -11.01 -14.20
C ILE A 183 1.32 -11.78 -15.19
N LEU A 184 0.03 -11.78 -14.93
CA LEU A 184 -0.97 -12.34 -15.84
C LEU A 184 -1.24 -11.36 -16.98
N ASP A 185 -1.21 -11.87 -18.21
CA ASP A 185 -1.73 -11.16 -19.38
C ASP A 185 -3.27 -11.20 -19.41
N ALA A 186 -3.85 -10.50 -20.37
CA ALA A 186 -5.31 -10.37 -20.50
C ALA A 186 -6.02 -11.73 -20.65
N ASP A 187 -5.44 -12.64 -21.44
CA ASP A 187 -6.03 -13.97 -21.69
C ASP A 187 -6.00 -14.83 -20.43
N ALA A 188 -4.87 -14.86 -19.71
CA ALA A 188 -4.74 -15.60 -18.45
C ALA A 188 -5.63 -15.01 -17.36
N LEU A 189 -5.78 -13.69 -17.32
CA LEU A 189 -6.64 -13.01 -16.36
C LEU A 189 -8.13 -13.26 -16.64
N SER A 190 -8.55 -13.21 -17.90
CA SER A 190 -9.91 -13.56 -18.35
C SER A 190 -10.24 -15.02 -18.04
N ALA A 191 -9.31 -15.94 -18.32
CA ALA A 191 -9.49 -17.36 -18.01
C ALA A 191 -9.62 -17.60 -16.50
N LEU A 192 -8.82 -16.89 -15.68
CA LEU A 192 -8.92 -16.95 -14.22
C LEU A 192 -10.25 -16.37 -13.73
N HIS A 193 -10.71 -15.25 -14.31
CA HIS A 193 -11.99 -14.65 -13.97
C HIS A 193 -13.17 -15.59 -14.25
N ALA A 194 -13.13 -16.34 -15.34
CA ALA A 194 -14.16 -17.33 -15.68
C ALA A 194 -14.31 -18.45 -14.63
N ILE A 195 -13.23 -18.76 -13.88
CA ILE A 195 -13.21 -19.80 -12.83
C ILE A 195 -13.51 -19.19 -11.45
N GLU A 196 -12.87 -18.06 -11.13
CA GLU A 196 -12.81 -17.50 -9.76
C GLU A 196 -13.60 -16.18 -9.63
N ARG A 197 -14.23 -15.66 -10.69
CA ARG A 197 -14.94 -14.36 -10.72
C ARG A 197 -14.22 -13.26 -9.92
N LEU A 198 -13.10 -12.76 -10.45
CA LEU A 198 -12.21 -11.80 -9.78
C LEU A 198 -12.84 -10.43 -9.49
N VAL A 199 -13.88 -10.08 -10.24
CA VAL A 199 -14.61 -8.80 -10.14
C VAL A 199 -16.11 -9.03 -10.37
N ASP A 200 -16.96 -8.24 -9.74
CA ASP A 200 -18.42 -8.35 -9.82
C ASP A 200 -19.04 -7.64 -11.04
N ALA A 201 -18.24 -7.05 -11.92
CA ALA A 201 -18.68 -6.43 -13.17
C ALA A 201 -18.87 -7.50 -14.27
N ASP A 202 -19.94 -7.35 -15.06
CA ASP A 202 -20.23 -8.25 -16.20
C ASP A 202 -19.48 -7.84 -17.48
N ASP A 203 -19.06 -6.56 -17.56
CA ASP A 203 -18.32 -5.94 -18.67
C ASP A 203 -16.86 -5.64 -18.31
N ALA A 204 -16.24 -6.52 -17.50
CA ALA A 204 -14.88 -6.32 -17.01
C ALA A 204 -13.85 -6.23 -18.15
N ASP A 205 -13.02 -5.19 -18.13
CA ASP A 205 -11.85 -5.03 -19.00
C ASP A 205 -10.60 -5.58 -18.34
N PHE A 206 -9.89 -6.47 -19.05
CA PHE A 206 -8.71 -7.17 -18.60
C PHE A 206 -7.41 -6.69 -19.26
N ASP A 207 -7.46 -5.71 -20.16
CA ASP A 207 -6.26 -5.22 -20.83
C ASP A 207 -5.36 -4.44 -19.85
N GLY A 208 -4.17 -4.98 -19.61
CA GLY A 208 -3.22 -4.45 -18.63
C GLY A 208 -3.63 -4.60 -17.16
N GLY A 209 -4.65 -5.42 -16.86
CA GLY A 209 -5.20 -5.67 -15.52
C GLY A 209 -6.70 -5.48 -15.45
N ILE A 210 -7.31 -5.72 -14.29
CA ILE A 210 -8.76 -5.48 -14.09
C ILE A 210 -8.98 -3.99 -13.87
N SER A 211 -9.73 -3.36 -14.79
CA SER A 211 -10.12 -1.95 -14.66
C SER A 211 -11.08 -1.75 -13.48
N VAL A 212 -10.86 -0.70 -12.69
CA VAL A 212 -11.74 -0.30 -11.58
C VAL A 212 -12.18 1.13 -11.73
N GLY A 213 -13.50 1.34 -11.63
CA GLY A 213 -14.13 2.64 -11.67
C GLY A 213 -14.38 3.22 -10.28
N VAL A 214 -14.66 4.51 -10.20
CA VAL A 214 -15.01 5.18 -8.94
C VAL A 214 -16.50 5.07 -8.66
N ASP A 215 -16.89 4.81 -7.39
CA ASP A 215 -18.26 4.84 -6.93
C ASP A 215 -18.65 6.24 -6.44
N LEU A 216 -19.51 6.93 -7.18
CA LEU A 216 -20.10 8.22 -6.79
C LEU A 216 -21.61 8.13 -6.57
N ALA A 217 -22.19 6.92 -6.63
CA ALA A 217 -23.60 6.68 -6.28
C ALA A 217 -23.76 6.41 -4.77
N GLY A 218 -22.73 5.84 -4.14
CA GLY A 218 -22.78 5.40 -2.76
C GLY A 218 -23.63 4.14 -2.55
N PRO A 219 -23.69 3.60 -1.33
CA PRO A 219 -24.65 2.56 -0.99
C PRO A 219 -26.06 3.12 -1.13
N ASP A 220 -27.02 2.25 -1.48
CA ASP A 220 -28.41 2.55 -1.85
C ASP A 220 -28.93 3.90 -1.30
N PRO A 221 -29.40 4.81 -2.19
CA PRO A 221 -29.93 6.08 -1.74
C PRO A 221 -31.08 5.82 -0.77
N LEU A 222 -31.02 6.38 0.44
CA LEU A 222 -32.17 6.43 1.31
C LEU A 222 -33.31 7.11 0.56
N PRO A 223 -34.52 6.51 0.46
CA PRO A 223 -35.64 7.17 -0.15
C PRO A 223 -35.92 8.47 0.61
N LEU A 224 -35.84 9.58 -0.10
CA LEU A 224 -36.13 10.89 0.45
C LEU A 224 -37.64 11.00 0.70
N SER A 225 -38.02 11.31 1.93
CA SER A 225 -39.41 11.47 2.33
C SER A 225 -40.09 12.71 1.75
N ASP A 226 -39.36 13.70 1.22
CA ASP A 226 -39.91 15.03 0.96
C ASP A 226 -39.49 15.69 -0.38
N GLY A 227 -39.07 14.93 -1.39
CA GLY A 227 -38.99 15.43 -2.76
C GLY A 227 -37.96 16.52 -3.09
N GLU A 228 -37.17 16.99 -2.15
CA GLU A 228 -36.07 17.94 -2.39
C GLU A 228 -34.71 17.27 -2.11
N GLY A 229 -34.06 16.92 -3.19
CA GLY A 229 -32.95 15.99 -3.30
C GLY A 229 -31.58 16.35 -2.70
N TRP A 230 -31.36 16.18 -1.44
CA TRP A 230 -30.04 16.09 -0.81
C TRP A 230 -29.84 14.74 -0.09
N GLY A 231 -30.20 13.64 -0.67
CA GLY A 231 -30.19 12.32 -0.07
C GLY A 231 -29.46 11.27 -0.87
N GLY A 232 -28.24 11.57 -1.30
CA GLY A 232 -27.34 10.56 -1.85
C GLY A 232 -26.67 9.77 -0.75
N GLY A 233 -26.31 8.49 -1.04
CA GLY A 233 -25.44 7.70 -0.15
C GLY A 233 -24.08 8.36 0.04
N LEU A 234 -23.39 7.97 1.12
CA LEU A 234 -22.01 8.42 1.39
C LEU A 234 -21.06 7.88 0.30
N ILE A 235 -20.41 8.77 -0.46
CA ILE A 235 -19.50 8.42 -1.56
C ILE A 235 -18.03 8.50 -1.17
N GLY A 236 -17.69 9.26 -0.12
CA GLY A 236 -16.31 9.47 0.24
C GLY A 236 -16.13 10.43 1.40
N TYR A 237 -14.87 10.75 1.62
CA TYR A 237 -14.44 11.74 2.60
C TYR A 237 -13.41 12.67 1.99
N ARG A 238 -13.53 13.97 2.29
CA ARG A 238 -12.49 14.97 2.03
C ARG A 238 -11.74 15.24 3.32
N ALA A 239 -10.42 15.27 3.25
CA ALA A 239 -9.58 15.57 4.39
C ALA A 239 -9.68 17.05 4.78
N LYS A 240 -9.77 17.33 6.07
CA LYS A 240 -9.71 18.69 6.61
C LYS A 240 -8.28 19.17 6.70
N ARG A 241 -8.06 20.46 6.54
CA ARG A 241 -6.76 21.13 6.75
C ARG A 241 -6.59 21.51 8.22
N HIS A 242 -5.34 21.69 8.66
CA HIS A 242 -4.99 22.20 9.99
C HIS A 242 -5.58 21.35 11.15
N THR A 243 -5.54 20.04 10.98
CA THR A 243 -5.97 19.07 12.00
C THR A 243 -4.87 18.78 13.03
N GLY A 244 -5.19 17.98 14.03
CA GLY A 244 -4.21 17.47 14.99
C GLY A 244 -3.25 16.42 14.40
N VAL A 245 -2.26 16.03 15.20
CA VAL A 245 -1.28 14.98 14.87
C VAL A 245 -1.92 13.60 14.93
N VAL A 246 -1.63 12.74 13.97
CA VAL A 246 -2.04 11.33 13.98
C VAL A 246 -0.88 10.44 14.44
N ASP A 247 -1.00 9.82 15.61
CA ASP A 247 -0.08 8.78 16.06
C ASP A 247 -0.36 7.49 15.27
N VAL A 248 0.62 7.02 14.48
CA VAL A 248 0.47 5.86 13.59
C VAL A 248 0.32 4.53 14.33
N GLU A 249 0.61 4.48 15.62
CA GLU A 249 0.41 3.29 16.46
C GLU A 249 -0.99 3.28 17.12
N ARG A 250 -1.67 4.41 17.20
CA ARG A 250 -2.95 4.54 17.89
C ARG A 250 -4.12 4.15 16.97
N ARG A 251 -4.68 2.96 17.18
CA ARG A 251 -5.85 2.47 16.43
C ARG A 251 -7.16 3.00 17.06
N GLY A 252 -8.11 3.43 16.21
CA GLY A 252 -9.43 3.89 16.65
C GLY A 252 -9.36 5.05 17.66
N GLY A 253 -8.29 5.86 17.61
CA GLY A 253 -8.01 6.89 18.60
C GLY A 253 -8.61 8.25 18.27
N TYR A 254 -9.08 8.47 17.04
CA TYR A 254 -9.46 9.77 16.52
C TYR A 254 -10.91 9.79 16.05
N ASP A 255 -11.63 10.88 16.35
CA ASP A 255 -12.97 11.10 15.81
C ASP A 255 -12.87 11.46 14.33
N VAL A 256 -13.67 10.83 13.49
CA VAL A 256 -13.67 11.09 12.04
C VAL A 256 -13.96 12.56 11.76
N ARG A 257 -14.90 13.17 12.49
CA ARG A 257 -15.35 14.55 12.28
C ARG A 257 -14.28 15.61 12.54
N ASP A 258 -13.23 15.28 13.30
CA ASP A 258 -12.13 16.21 13.56
C ASP A 258 -11.17 16.29 12.35
N PHE A 259 -11.13 15.25 11.51
CA PHE A 259 -10.16 15.10 10.42
C PHE A 259 -10.79 15.08 9.03
N TRP A 260 -12.07 14.70 8.91
CA TRP A 260 -12.71 14.41 7.64
C TRP A 260 -14.09 15.08 7.51
N GLU A 261 -14.42 15.46 6.28
CA GLU A 261 -15.74 15.89 5.87
C GLU A 261 -16.38 14.77 5.03
N PRO A 262 -17.53 14.25 5.41
CA PRO A 262 -18.25 13.28 4.59
C PRO A 262 -18.79 13.94 3.32
N MET A 263 -18.72 13.21 2.21
CA MET A 263 -19.27 13.62 0.92
C MET A 263 -20.40 12.68 0.52
N PHE A 264 -21.45 13.26 -0.06
CA PHE A 264 -22.64 12.53 -0.45
C PHE A 264 -22.87 12.61 -1.96
N ALA A 265 -23.52 11.57 -2.51
CA ALA A 265 -23.84 11.47 -3.92
C ALA A 265 -24.66 12.68 -4.38
N ARG A 266 -24.32 13.17 -5.58
CA ARG A 266 -25.04 14.24 -6.26
C ARG A 266 -25.95 13.65 -7.33
N ALA A 267 -27.03 14.36 -7.65
CA ALA A 267 -27.99 13.90 -8.66
C ALA A 267 -27.38 13.74 -10.08
N ASP A 268 -26.32 14.50 -10.36
CA ASP A 268 -25.59 14.46 -11.63
C ASP A 268 -24.52 13.35 -11.69
N GLY A 269 -24.30 12.60 -10.59
CA GLY A 269 -23.32 11.52 -10.53
C GLY A 269 -21.87 11.98 -10.65
N THR A 270 -21.58 13.27 -10.41
CA THR A 270 -20.25 13.86 -10.56
C THR A 270 -19.63 14.30 -9.24
N LEU A 271 -18.30 14.40 -9.20
CA LEU A 271 -17.54 15.01 -8.13
C LEU A 271 -16.44 15.90 -8.72
N ILE A 272 -16.32 17.12 -8.20
CA ILE A 272 -15.19 18.00 -8.50
C ILE A 272 -14.10 17.72 -7.47
N LEU A 273 -12.93 17.37 -7.95
CA LEU A 273 -11.70 17.23 -7.17
C LEU A 273 -10.97 18.57 -7.22
N ASP A 274 -10.88 19.27 -6.10
CA ASP A 274 -10.14 20.53 -5.99
C ASP A 274 -8.62 20.26 -5.90
N PRO A 275 -7.77 21.16 -6.45
CA PRO A 275 -6.33 21.05 -6.32
C PRO A 275 -5.86 21.01 -4.87
N ASP A 276 -4.84 20.21 -4.61
CA ASP A 276 -4.22 20.03 -3.30
C ASP A 276 -5.15 19.48 -2.18
N GLU A 277 -6.38 19.14 -2.50
CA GLU A 277 -7.28 18.44 -1.57
C GLU A 277 -7.06 16.92 -1.65
N PHE A 278 -7.29 16.25 -0.53
CA PHE A 278 -7.15 14.80 -0.42
C PHE A 278 -8.51 14.15 -0.16
N TYR A 279 -8.80 13.10 -0.93
CA TYR A 279 -10.07 12.39 -0.92
C TYR A 279 -9.86 10.91 -0.68
N ILE A 280 -10.73 10.31 0.12
CA ILE A 280 -10.90 8.86 0.23
C ILE A 280 -12.22 8.50 -0.44
N LEU A 281 -12.12 7.73 -1.53
CA LEU A 281 -13.24 7.21 -2.31
C LEU A 281 -13.22 5.68 -2.28
N ALA A 282 -14.16 5.04 -2.95
CA ALA A 282 -14.19 3.59 -3.12
C ALA A 282 -14.36 3.22 -4.60
N SER A 283 -13.89 2.03 -4.98
CA SER A 283 -14.21 1.48 -6.30
C SER A 283 -15.68 1.13 -6.39
N LYS A 284 -16.23 1.26 -7.60
CA LYS A 284 -17.57 0.81 -7.95
C LYS A 284 -17.65 -0.72 -7.88
N GLU A 285 -16.64 -1.38 -8.42
CA GLU A 285 -16.54 -2.82 -8.48
C GLU A 285 -16.00 -3.38 -7.14
N ALA A 286 -16.54 -4.53 -6.73
CA ALA A 286 -15.95 -5.37 -5.72
C ALA A 286 -15.01 -6.39 -6.38
N VAL A 287 -13.82 -6.56 -5.82
CA VAL A 287 -12.77 -7.43 -6.35
C VAL A 287 -12.34 -8.46 -5.33
N GLN A 288 -11.74 -9.57 -5.81
CA GLN A 288 -11.12 -10.56 -4.95
C GLN A 288 -9.78 -11.02 -5.50
N VAL A 289 -8.88 -11.40 -4.58
CA VAL A 289 -7.57 -11.97 -4.89
C VAL A 289 -7.54 -13.41 -4.39
N PRO A 290 -7.62 -14.41 -5.28
CA PRO A 290 -7.56 -15.82 -4.88
C PRO A 290 -6.22 -16.19 -4.24
N PRO A 291 -6.15 -17.28 -3.43
CA PRO A 291 -4.95 -17.64 -2.66
C PRO A 291 -3.69 -17.90 -3.48
N GLY A 292 -3.82 -18.25 -4.76
CA GLY A 292 -2.70 -18.51 -5.67
C GLY A 292 -2.14 -17.24 -6.33
N TYR A 293 -2.65 -16.06 -5.98
CA TYR A 293 -2.33 -14.80 -6.63
C TYR A 293 -2.15 -13.68 -5.60
N ALA A 294 -1.41 -12.67 -6.01
CA ALA A 294 -1.35 -11.36 -5.36
C ALA A 294 -1.69 -10.31 -6.41
N ALA A 295 -2.15 -9.15 -6.00
CA ALA A 295 -2.41 -8.07 -6.94
C ALA A 295 -1.80 -6.75 -6.47
N GLU A 296 -1.68 -5.81 -7.39
CA GLU A 296 -1.23 -4.44 -7.14
C GLU A 296 -2.13 -3.47 -7.91
N MET A 297 -2.59 -2.43 -7.22
CA MET A 297 -3.28 -1.33 -7.89
C MET A 297 -2.24 -0.47 -8.62
N VAL A 298 -2.43 -0.30 -9.91
CA VAL A 298 -1.65 0.65 -10.69
C VAL A 298 -2.56 1.80 -11.15
N PRO A 299 -2.09 3.05 -11.17
CA PRO A 299 -2.87 4.16 -11.69
C PRO A 299 -3.30 3.89 -13.13
N PHE A 300 -4.51 4.33 -13.49
CA PHE A 300 -4.89 4.45 -14.89
C PHE A 300 -3.95 5.46 -15.57
N ASP A 301 -3.80 5.42 -16.86
CA ASP A 301 -2.81 6.10 -17.68
C ASP A 301 -2.20 7.39 -17.07
N PRO A 302 -0.87 7.43 -16.83
CA PRO A 302 -0.16 8.65 -16.38
C PRO A 302 -0.31 9.85 -17.32
N LEU A 303 -0.70 9.64 -18.58
CA LEU A 303 -0.92 10.70 -19.56
C LEU A 303 -2.25 11.45 -19.34
N MET A 304 -3.16 10.92 -18.56
CA MET A 304 -4.41 11.60 -18.17
C MET A 304 -4.20 12.70 -17.11
N GLY A 305 -3.03 12.83 -16.58
CA GLY A 305 -2.31 13.98 -16.03
C GLY A 305 -2.81 14.63 -14.74
N GLU A 306 -4.09 14.92 -14.57
CA GLU A 306 -4.55 15.91 -13.61
C GLU A 306 -4.91 15.35 -12.23
N PHE A 307 -5.45 14.15 -12.13
CA PHE A 307 -5.67 13.49 -10.86
C PHE A 307 -4.90 12.17 -10.79
N ARG A 308 -4.53 11.78 -9.58
CA ARG A 308 -3.90 10.47 -9.35
C ARG A 308 -4.61 9.77 -8.21
N VAL A 309 -4.86 8.48 -8.43
CA VAL A 309 -5.02 7.55 -7.32
C VAL A 309 -3.61 7.37 -6.76
N HIS A 310 -3.37 7.98 -5.61
CA HIS A 310 -2.10 7.90 -4.91
C HIS A 310 -2.02 6.58 -4.13
N TYR A 311 -0.79 6.16 -3.80
CA TYR A 311 -0.56 5.02 -2.90
C TYR A 311 -1.14 3.71 -3.42
N ALA A 312 -0.89 3.42 -4.73
CA ALA A 312 -1.14 2.10 -5.29
C ALA A 312 -0.68 1.02 -4.30
N GLY A 313 -1.63 0.24 -3.78
CA GLY A 313 -1.38 -0.68 -2.68
C GLY A 313 -1.25 -2.11 -3.16
N PHE A 314 -0.57 -2.93 -2.36
CA PHE A 314 -0.58 -4.37 -2.52
C PHE A 314 -1.90 -4.95 -2.02
N PHE A 315 -2.46 -5.84 -2.81
CA PHE A 315 -3.60 -6.67 -2.46
C PHE A 315 -3.09 -8.09 -2.24
N ASP A 316 -3.14 -8.53 -1.00
CA ASP A 316 -2.62 -9.82 -0.61
C ASP A 316 -3.58 -10.97 -0.95
N PRO A 317 -3.07 -12.21 -1.12
CA PRO A 317 -3.88 -13.41 -1.27
C PRO A 317 -4.95 -13.50 -0.18
N GLY A 318 -6.21 -13.66 -0.59
CA GLY A 318 -7.36 -13.70 0.32
C GLY A 318 -8.15 -12.39 0.42
N PHE A 319 -7.68 -11.26 -0.14
CA PHE A 319 -8.45 -10.03 -0.16
C PHE A 319 -9.77 -10.22 -0.91
N GLY A 320 -10.89 -9.95 -0.25
CA GLY A 320 -12.24 -10.12 -0.82
C GLY A 320 -12.63 -11.57 -1.13
N TYR A 321 -11.75 -12.54 -0.93
CA TYR A 321 -11.96 -13.93 -1.31
C TYR A 321 -12.96 -14.64 -0.39
N ALA A 322 -13.91 -15.40 -0.97
CA ALA A 322 -14.99 -16.04 -0.24
C ALA A 322 -14.47 -17.05 0.80
N GLY A 323 -13.46 -17.84 0.46
CA GLY A 323 -12.83 -18.81 1.36
C GLY A 323 -12.09 -18.17 2.55
N ALA A 324 -11.81 -16.87 2.49
CA ALA A 324 -11.24 -16.07 3.58
C ALA A 324 -12.32 -15.21 4.28
N GLY A 325 -13.62 -15.49 4.06
CA GLY A 325 -14.75 -14.77 4.67
C GLY A 325 -15.17 -13.52 3.92
N GLY A 326 -14.68 -13.29 2.68
CA GLY A 326 -15.09 -12.17 1.83
C GLY A 326 -16.23 -12.52 0.88
N ARG A 327 -16.88 -11.48 0.32
CA ARG A 327 -17.86 -11.58 -0.78
C ARG A 327 -17.49 -10.63 -1.90
N GLY A 328 -16.18 -10.48 -2.19
CA GLY A 328 -15.64 -9.33 -2.84
C GLY A 328 -15.40 -8.20 -1.84
N SER A 329 -14.46 -7.33 -2.13
CA SER A 329 -14.17 -6.14 -1.34
C SER A 329 -13.92 -4.98 -2.29
N ARG A 330 -14.47 -3.81 -1.99
CA ARG A 330 -14.17 -2.60 -2.77
C ARG A 330 -12.76 -2.13 -2.47
N ALA A 331 -12.04 -1.71 -3.50
CA ALA A 331 -10.79 -1.00 -3.33
C ALA A 331 -11.08 0.39 -2.77
N VAL A 332 -10.32 0.81 -1.77
CA VAL A 332 -10.35 2.22 -1.32
C VAL A 332 -9.31 2.98 -2.12
N LEU A 333 -9.73 4.13 -2.61
CA LEU A 333 -8.97 4.97 -3.52
C LEU A 333 -8.53 6.23 -2.78
N GLU A 334 -7.23 6.45 -2.72
CA GLU A 334 -6.61 7.65 -2.20
C GLU A 334 -6.39 8.63 -3.37
N VAL A 335 -7.17 9.70 -3.44
CA VAL A 335 -7.25 10.55 -4.63
C VAL A 335 -6.83 11.98 -4.32
N ARG A 336 -6.04 12.56 -5.22
CA ARG A 336 -5.63 13.97 -5.17
C ARG A 336 -5.57 14.55 -6.58
N SER A 337 -6.20 15.71 -6.81
CA SER A 337 -5.95 16.55 -7.98
C SER A 337 -4.74 17.46 -7.73
N ARG A 338 -4.09 17.94 -8.79
CA ARG A 338 -2.86 18.71 -8.65
C ARG A 338 -2.99 20.15 -9.10
N GLU A 339 -3.13 20.38 -10.42
CA GLU A 339 -2.96 21.72 -11.00
C GLU A 339 -4.28 22.45 -11.18
N VAL A 340 -5.33 21.73 -11.60
CA VAL A 340 -6.65 22.28 -11.89
C VAL A 340 -7.76 21.48 -11.23
N PRO A 341 -8.93 22.09 -10.94
CA PRO A 341 -10.11 21.32 -10.55
C PRO A 341 -10.47 20.31 -11.65
N PHE A 342 -10.72 19.08 -11.25
CA PHE A 342 -11.03 18.00 -12.19
C PHE A 342 -12.38 17.36 -11.86
N ILE A 343 -13.25 17.21 -12.87
CA ILE A 343 -14.54 16.53 -12.71
C ILE A 343 -14.35 15.05 -13.00
N ILE A 344 -14.74 14.21 -12.02
CA ILE A 344 -14.87 12.76 -12.22
C ILE A 344 -16.34 12.36 -12.20
N GLU A 345 -16.66 11.29 -12.93
CA GLU A 345 -18.02 10.76 -13.07
C GLU A 345 -18.13 9.37 -12.46
N HIS A 346 -19.35 8.98 -12.04
CA HIS A 346 -19.62 7.63 -11.54
C HIS A 346 -19.23 6.56 -12.58
N GLY A 347 -18.42 5.59 -12.15
CA GLY A 347 -17.93 4.51 -13.02
C GLY A 347 -16.72 4.89 -13.88
N GLN A 348 -16.22 6.14 -13.82
CA GLN A 348 -14.99 6.51 -14.51
C GLN A 348 -13.83 5.65 -14.01
N ILE A 349 -13.09 5.03 -14.94
CA ILE A 349 -11.93 4.19 -14.63
C ILE A 349 -10.82 5.07 -14.03
N VAL A 350 -10.32 4.66 -12.87
CA VAL A 350 -9.31 5.40 -12.08
C VAL A 350 -8.05 4.59 -11.81
N GLY A 351 -8.08 3.29 -12.03
CA GLY A 351 -6.94 2.41 -11.82
C GLY A 351 -7.18 1.02 -12.38
N ARG A 352 -6.14 0.19 -12.31
CA ARG A 352 -6.19 -1.22 -12.71
C ARG A 352 -5.56 -2.09 -11.64
N LEU A 353 -6.14 -3.27 -11.39
CA LEU A 353 -5.52 -4.32 -10.58
C LEU A 353 -4.73 -5.26 -11.48
N VAL A 354 -3.41 -5.24 -11.29
CA VAL A 354 -2.48 -6.15 -11.98
C VAL A 354 -2.23 -7.36 -11.10
N TYR A 355 -2.52 -8.54 -11.61
CA TYR A 355 -2.36 -9.80 -10.89
C TYR A 355 -1.03 -10.47 -11.21
N GLU A 356 -0.38 -11.00 -10.18
CA GLU A 356 0.81 -11.85 -10.28
C GLU A 356 0.57 -13.21 -9.62
N ARG A 357 1.12 -14.28 -10.20
CA ARG A 357 1.09 -15.61 -9.57
C ARG A 357 1.93 -15.62 -8.30
N MET A 358 1.46 -16.33 -7.29
CA MET A 358 2.30 -16.74 -6.15
C MET A 358 3.15 -17.94 -6.55
N ILE A 359 4.39 -18.05 -6.03
CA ILE A 359 5.22 -19.28 -6.20
C ILE A 359 4.51 -20.47 -5.56
N ALA A 360 3.85 -20.25 -4.42
CA ALA A 360 3.03 -21.22 -3.75
C ALA A 360 1.94 -20.51 -2.96
N ARG A 361 0.88 -21.23 -2.59
CA ARG A 361 -0.16 -20.70 -1.73
C ARG A 361 0.44 -20.31 -0.36
N PRO A 362 0.16 -19.14 0.19
CA PRO A 362 0.61 -18.74 1.52
C PRO A 362 -0.06 -19.59 2.61
N ASP A 363 0.58 -19.71 3.77
CA ASP A 363 0.04 -20.43 4.93
C ASP A 363 -1.08 -19.62 5.59
N THR A 364 -0.96 -18.29 5.54
CA THR A 364 -1.99 -17.36 6.03
C THR A 364 -2.61 -16.60 4.88
N LEU A 365 -3.92 -16.32 4.96
CA LEU A 365 -4.64 -15.51 3.98
C LEU A 365 -5.06 -14.19 4.62
N TYR A 366 -5.13 -13.16 3.79
CA TYR A 366 -5.70 -11.89 4.21
C TYR A 366 -7.13 -12.11 4.72
N GLY A 367 -7.44 -11.64 5.93
CA GLY A 367 -8.76 -11.82 6.54
C GLY A 367 -8.90 -13.01 7.47
N THR A 368 -7.98 -13.97 7.48
CA THR A 368 -8.01 -15.13 8.36
C THR A 368 -6.83 -15.09 9.34
N GLY A 369 -7.08 -14.95 10.65
CA GLY A 369 -6.06 -15.09 11.71
C GLY A 369 -5.05 -13.95 11.84
N ILE A 370 -4.86 -13.15 10.82
CA ILE A 370 -4.10 -11.91 10.86
C ILE A 370 -5.14 -10.80 11.01
N GLY A 371 -4.98 -9.91 11.99
CA GLY A 371 -5.90 -8.78 12.22
C GLY A 371 -5.99 -7.85 11.00
N SER A 372 -6.63 -8.33 9.92
CA SER A 372 -6.87 -7.55 8.71
C SER A 372 -7.89 -6.47 9.03
N ASN A 373 -7.48 -5.21 8.89
CA ASN A 373 -8.35 -4.08 9.18
C ASN A 373 -9.41 -3.84 8.09
N TYR A 374 -9.32 -4.52 6.94
CA TYR A 374 -9.99 -4.11 5.70
C TYR A 374 -10.65 -5.24 4.91
N GLN A 375 -10.94 -6.41 5.54
CA GLN A 375 -11.68 -7.50 4.88
C GLN A 375 -13.17 -7.14 4.77
N ALA A 376 -13.81 -7.52 3.65
CA ALA A 376 -15.22 -7.23 3.35
C ALA A 376 -15.58 -5.73 3.48
N GLN A 377 -14.65 -4.85 3.14
CA GLN A 377 -14.85 -3.41 3.26
C GLN A 377 -15.60 -2.82 2.08
N GLY A 378 -16.45 -1.82 2.36
CA GLY A 378 -16.84 -0.78 1.43
C GLY A 378 -15.90 0.43 1.57
N LEU A 379 -16.44 1.63 1.56
CA LEU A 379 -15.73 2.87 1.89
C LEU A 379 -15.25 2.83 3.34
N LYS A 380 -13.93 2.93 3.56
CA LYS A 380 -13.34 2.84 4.90
C LYS A 380 -12.10 3.74 5.03
N LEU A 381 -12.09 4.57 6.06
CA LEU A 381 -10.93 5.39 6.44
C LEU A 381 -9.80 4.53 7.04
N SER A 382 -8.67 5.18 7.32
CA SER A 382 -7.54 4.52 7.98
C SER A 382 -7.93 3.97 9.37
N LYS A 383 -7.29 2.85 9.76
CA LYS A 383 -7.50 2.18 11.07
C LYS A 383 -7.35 3.08 12.30
N HIS A 384 -6.82 4.28 12.14
CA HIS A 384 -6.58 5.23 13.23
C HIS A 384 -7.84 5.96 13.67
N PHE A 385 -8.85 6.04 12.79
CA PHE A 385 -10.13 6.68 13.07
C PHE A 385 -11.13 5.71 13.66
N LYS A 386 -12.03 6.23 14.50
CA LYS A 386 -13.17 5.48 15.04
C LYS A 386 -14.12 5.13 13.90
N VAL A 387 -14.59 3.88 13.87
CA VAL A 387 -15.59 3.40 12.91
C VAL A 387 -16.97 3.76 13.41
#